data_4797e88ebb616fc204bf59ab32aacb65
#
_entry.id   4797e88ebb616fc204bf59ab32aacb65
#
_cell.length_a   1.000
_cell.length_b   1.000
_cell.length_c   1.000
_cell.angle_alpha   90.00
_cell.angle_beta   90.00
_cell.angle_gamma   90.00
#
_symmetry.space_group_name_H-M   'P 1'
#
loop_
_entity.id
_entity.type
_entity.pdbx_description
1 polymer ?
#
loop_
_entity_poly.entity_id
_entity_poly.type
_entity_poly.pdbx_seq_one_letter_code
_entity_poly.pdbx_strand_id
1 'polypeptide(L)'
;NELERLLTTLGVEPTGRVMVSSRKVNPATYIGKGKIDEVRDAIAATGSGGAIVDVELSPNQLRNLEKAVGKPILDRPGVIIEIFSQHARTKESKTQVELARLQYLLPRLTHFWSHFERQRGGGTGGLIATD
;
A
#
# COMPACT_ATOMS: atom_id res chain seq x y z
N ASN A 1 -16.80 5.64 -0.74
CA ASN A 1 -16.60 4.82 0.44
C ASN A 1 -15.52 5.41 1.32
N GLU A 2 -15.24 4.78 2.43
CA GLU A 2 -14.29 5.31 3.39
C GLU A 2 -12.87 5.39 2.83
N LEU A 3 -12.47 4.37 2.10
CA LEU A 3 -11.13 4.34 1.51
C LEU A 3 -10.94 5.50 0.54
N GLU A 4 -11.95 5.80 -0.25
CA GLU A 4 -11.87 6.90 -1.19
C GLU A 4 -11.72 8.24 -0.48
N ARG A 5 -12.39 8.40 0.65
CA ARG A 5 -12.23 9.61 1.45
C ARG A 5 -10.82 9.74 2.00
N LEU A 6 -10.26 8.62 2.46
CA LEU A 6 -8.88 8.60 2.96
C LEU A 6 -7.90 8.96 1.84
N LEU A 7 -8.10 8.43 0.66
CA LEU A 7 -7.25 8.74 -0.48
C LEU A 7 -7.38 10.20 -0.91
N THR A 8 -8.59 10.75 -0.87
CA THR A 8 -8.80 12.17 -1.15
C THR A 8 -8.03 13.03 -0.16
N THR A 9 -8.08 12.66 1.12
CA THR A 9 -7.32 13.36 2.17
C THR A 9 -5.83 13.33 1.88
N LEU A 10 -5.35 12.22 1.34
CA LEU A 10 -3.95 12.05 0.99
C LEU A 10 -3.56 12.79 -0.29
N GLY A 11 -4.54 13.18 -1.09
CA GLY A 11 -4.30 13.81 -2.39
C GLY A 11 -4.08 12.82 -3.51
N VAL A 12 -4.54 11.59 -3.34
CA VAL A 12 -4.36 10.52 -4.33
C VAL A 12 -5.68 10.21 -5.00
N GLU A 13 -5.68 10.13 -6.32
CA GLU A 13 -6.85 9.70 -7.08
C GLU A 13 -6.62 8.31 -7.63
N PRO A 14 -7.53 7.37 -7.37
CA PRO A 14 -7.40 6.03 -7.94
C PRO A 14 -7.50 6.08 -9.46
N THR A 15 -6.64 5.35 -10.14
CA THR A 15 -6.68 5.27 -11.60
C THR A 15 -7.56 4.12 -12.08
N GLY A 16 -8.00 3.26 -11.17
CA GLY A 16 -8.87 2.15 -11.48
C GLY A 16 -9.30 1.44 -10.22
N ARG A 17 -10.24 0.54 -10.34
CA ARG A 17 -10.78 -0.22 -9.22
C ARG A 17 -10.98 -1.66 -9.61
N VAL A 18 -10.74 -2.55 -8.67
CA VAL A 18 -11.04 -3.97 -8.81
C VAL A 18 -11.91 -4.36 -7.63
N MET A 19 -13.08 -4.87 -7.91
CA MET A 19 -14.00 -5.30 -6.88
C MET A 19 -13.73 -6.76 -6.56
N VAL A 20 -13.65 -7.08 -5.27
CA VAL A 20 -13.37 -8.43 -4.80
C VAL A 20 -14.52 -8.92 -3.95
N SER A 21 -15.05 -10.08 -4.30
CA SER A 21 -16.05 -10.74 -3.47
C SER A 21 -15.34 -11.37 -2.28
N SER A 22 -15.83 -11.09 -1.08
CA SER A 22 -15.16 -11.52 0.15
C SER A 22 -15.59 -12.90 0.63
N ARG A 23 -16.12 -13.75 -0.23
CA ARG A 23 -16.62 -15.05 0.19
C ARG A 23 -15.53 -15.99 0.70
N LYS A 24 -14.35 -15.92 0.11
CA LYS A 24 -13.23 -16.75 0.52
C LYS A 24 -11.97 -15.91 0.56
N VAL A 25 -11.38 -15.85 1.74
CA VAL A 25 -10.10 -15.17 1.92
C VAL A 25 -9.00 -16.20 1.72
N ASN A 26 -8.09 -15.92 0.80
CA ASN A 26 -6.92 -16.77 0.62
C ASN A 26 -5.95 -16.51 1.76
N PRO A 27 -5.56 -17.53 2.54
CA PRO A 27 -4.66 -17.30 3.68
C PRO A 27 -3.31 -16.71 3.29
N ALA A 28 -2.84 -16.96 2.09
CA ALA A 28 -1.52 -16.53 1.66
C ALA A 28 -1.51 -15.12 1.07
N THR A 29 -2.54 -14.77 0.31
CA THR A 29 -2.55 -13.52 -0.46
C THR A 29 -3.82 -12.69 -0.27
N TYR A 30 -4.71 -13.12 0.58
CA TYR A 30 -6.02 -12.52 0.84
C TYR A 30 -6.99 -12.69 -0.35
N ILE A 31 -6.57 -12.42 -1.57
CA ILE A 31 -7.39 -12.58 -2.77
C ILE A 31 -6.88 -13.76 -3.58
N GLY A 32 -7.76 -14.35 -4.36
CA GLY A 32 -7.41 -15.51 -5.19
C GLY A 32 -6.62 -15.12 -6.44
N LYS A 33 -6.09 -16.14 -7.10
CA LYS A 33 -5.23 -15.97 -8.26
C LYS A 33 -5.91 -15.17 -9.38
N GLY A 34 -7.18 -15.43 -9.64
CA GLY A 34 -7.91 -14.70 -10.68
C GLY A 34 -7.97 -13.21 -10.42
N LYS A 35 -8.19 -12.83 -9.15
CA LYS A 35 -8.21 -11.42 -8.78
C LYS A 35 -6.82 -10.81 -8.80
N ILE A 36 -5.80 -11.58 -8.45
CA ILE A 36 -4.42 -11.11 -8.55
C ILE A 36 -4.10 -10.76 -10.00
N ASP A 37 -4.47 -11.63 -10.92
CA ASP A 37 -4.26 -11.37 -12.35
C ASP A 37 -5.01 -10.13 -12.80
N GLU A 38 -6.23 -9.96 -12.32
CA GLU A 38 -7.04 -8.79 -12.65
C GLU A 38 -6.40 -7.50 -12.14
N VAL A 39 -5.85 -7.53 -10.93
CA VAL A 39 -5.14 -6.38 -10.36
C VAL A 39 -3.88 -6.05 -11.17
N ARG A 40 -3.11 -7.07 -11.52
CA ARG A 40 -1.92 -6.88 -12.36
C ARG A 40 -2.27 -6.25 -13.70
N ASP A 41 -3.32 -6.76 -14.32
CA ASP A 41 -3.76 -6.23 -15.61
C ASP A 41 -4.23 -4.78 -15.48
N ALA A 42 -4.95 -4.46 -14.41
CA ALA A 42 -5.41 -3.11 -14.17
C ALA A 42 -4.25 -2.15 -13.94
N ILE A 43 -3.24 -2.58 -13.20
CA ILE A 43 -2.05 -1.77 -12.96
C ILE A 43 -1.33 -1.52 -14.28
N ALA A 44 -1.17 -2.54 -15.10
CA ALA A 44 -0.51 -2.41 -16.38
C ALA A 44 -1.28 -1.49 -17.32
N ALA A 45 -2.60 -1.62 -17.33
CA ALA A 45 -3.45 -0.81 -18.21
C ALA A 45 -3.47 0.66 -17.83
N THR A 46 -3.38 0.97 -16.53
CA THR A 46 -3.45 2.35 -16.05
C THR A 46 -2.09 3.00 -15.83
N GLY A 47 -1.02 2.23 -15.91
CA GLY A 47 0.32 2.74 -15.63
C GLY A 47 0.55 3.06 -14.16
N SER A 48 -0.25 2.48 -13.27
CA SER A 48 -0.12 2.74 -11.83
C SER A 48 1.17 2.19 -11.28
N GLY A 49 1.69 2.83 -10.22
CA GLY A 49 2.90 2.39 -9.56
C GLY A 49 2.66 1.34 -8.49
N GLY A 50 1.41 1.06 -8.15
CA GLY A 50 1.08 0.08 -7.12
C GLY A 50 -0.41 0.02 -6.90
N ALA A 51 -0.81 -0.63 -5.81
CA ALA A 51 -2.22 -0.79 -5.49
C ALA A 51 -2.46 -0.57 -4.00
N ILE A 52 -3.69 -0.22 -3.68
CA ILE A 52 -4.13 -0.03 -2.30
C ILE A 52 -5.29 -0.97 -2.06
N VAL A 53 -5.24 -1.73 -0.98
CA VAL A 53 -6.32 -2.64 -0.61
C VAL A 53 -7.06 -2.10 0.60
N ASP A 54 -8.37 -2.24 0.57
CA ASP A 54 -9.27 -1.68 1.59
C ASP A 54 -9.50 -2.64 2.74
N VAL A 55 -8.44 -3.28 3.20
CA VAL A 55 -8.49 -4.17 4.37
C VAL A 55 -7.14 -4.13 5.04
N GLU A 56 -7.09 -4.67 6.25
CA GLU A 56 -5.80 -4.89 6.92
C GLU A 56 -5.27 -6.26 6.53
N LEU A 57 -4.06 -6.30 6.01
CA LEU A 57 -3.40 -7.55 5.64
C LEU A 57 -2.38 -7.92 6.69
N SER A 58 -2.21 -9.23 6.93
CA SER A 58 -1.07 -9.67 7.74
C SER A 58 0.22 -9.37 6.98
N PRO A 59 1.35 -9.25 7.69
CA PRO A 59 2.63 -9.05 7.00
C PRO A 59 2.92 -10.10 5.93
N ASN A 60 2.58 -11.38 6.21
CA ASN A 60 2.79 -12.43 5.22
C ASN A 60 1.89 -12.26 4.00
N GLN A 61 0.62 -11.94 4.22
CA GLN A 61 -0.29 -11.71 3.11
C GLN A 61 0.17 -10.56 2.22
N LEU A 62 0.61 -9.48 2.86
CA LEU A 62 1.08 -8.33 2.11
C LEU A 62 2.31 -8.66 1.28
N ARG A 63 3.30 -9.33 1.88
CA ARG A 63 4.51 -9.74 1.16
C ARG A 63 4.19 -10.67 -0.01
N ASN A 64 3.34 -11.65 0.24
CA ASN A 64 2.97 -12.60 -0.81
C ASN A 64 2.21 -11.92 -1.95
N LEU A 65 1.32 -11.00 -1.59
CA LEU A 65 0.55 -10.27 -2.58
C LEU A 65 1.45 -9.36 -3.41
N GLU A 66 2.41 -8.69 -2.79
CA GLU A 66 3.36 -7.87 -3.52
C GLU A 66 4.20 -8.69 -4.49
N LYS A 67 4.63 -9.87 -4.07
CA LYS A 67 5.37 -10.76 -4.96
C LYS A 67 4.52 -11.20 -6.14
N ALA A 68 3.27 -11.53 -5.88
CA ALA A 68 2.38 -12.00 -6.92
C ALA A 68 2.01 -10.90 -7.91
N VAL A 69 1.80 -9.69 -7.41
CA VAL A 69 1.43 -8.55 -8.25
C VAL A 69 2.67 -7.92 -8.90
N GLY A 70 3.80 -7.93 -8.22
CA GLY A 70 5.02 -7.33 -8.73
C GLY A 70 5.09 -5.83 -8.56
N LYS A 71 4.25 -5.27 -7.71
CA LYS A 71 4.20 -3.84 -7.44
C LYS A 71 3.94 -3.62 -5.95
N PRO A 72 4.30 -2.44 -5.42
CA PRO A 72 4.03 -2.14 -4.01
C PRO A 72 2.54 -2.18 -3.70
N ILE A 73 2.21 -2.72 -2.54
CA ILE A 73 0.84 -2.80 -2.05
C ILE A 73 0.79 -2.06 -0.71
N LEU A 74 -0.22 -1.24 -0.55
CA LEU A 74 -0.47 -0.56 0.71
C LEU A 74 -1.85 -0.98 1.19
N ASP A 75 -1.96 -1.35 2.45
CA ASP A 75 -3.25 -1.71 3.02
C ASP A 75 -3.81 -0.53 3.83
N ARG A 76 -4.98 -0.72 4.45
CA ARG A 76 -5.66 0.38 5.14
C ARG A 76 -4.79 1.00 6.25
N PRO A 77 -4.16 0.24 7.15
CA PRO A 77 -3.28 0.86 8.16
C PRO A 77 -2.15 1.67 7.54
N GLY A 78 -1.60 1.22 6.42
CA GLY A 78 -0.55 1.96 5.74
C GLY A 78 -1.04 3.29 5.21
N VAL A 79 -2.25 3.34 4.67
CA VAL A 79 -2.84 4.60 4.20
C VAL A 79 -3.01 5.57 5.37
N ILE A 80 -3.50 5.08 6.50
CA ILE A 80 -3.71 5.93 7.68
C ILE A 80 -2.39 6.51 8.17
N ILE A 81 -1.33 5.69 8.21
CA ILE A 81 -0.01 6.18 8.61
C ILE A 81 0.49 7.26 7.66
N GLU A 82 0.28 7.08 6.36
CA GLU A 82 0.69 8.09 5.40
C GLU A 82 -0.07 9.41 5.59
N ILE A 83 -1.35 9.34 5.94
CA ILE A 83 -2.13 10.54 6.23
C ILE A 83 -1.55 11.27 7.44
N PHE A 84 -1.26 10.53 8.52
CA PHE A 84 -0.63 11.13 9.70
C PHE A 84 0.72 11.75 9.37
N SER A 85 1.48 11.09 8.51
CA SER A 85 2.78 11.59 8.08
C SER A 85 2.66 12.95 7.39
N GLN A 86 1.66 13.11 6.54
CA GLN A 86 1.44 14.38 5.86
C GLN A 86 1.01 15.50 6.80
N HIS A 87 0.31 15.15 7.89
CA HIS A 87 -0.23 16.14 8.81
C HIS A 87 0.66 16.42 10.02
N ALA A 88 1.74 15.68 10.18
CA ALA A 88 2.66 15.92 11.30
C ALA A 88 3.43 17.21 11.06
N ARG A 89 3.35 18.13 12.02
CA ARG A 89 3.93 19.46 11.87
C ARG A 89 5.04 19.75 12.86
N THR A 90 5.01 19.14 14.03
CA THR A 90 6.06 19.36 15.02
C THR A 90 7.13 18.30 14.88
N LYS A 91 8.33 18.60 15.39
CA LYS A 91 9.41 17.62 15.40
C LYS A 91 9.00 16.36 16.16
N GLU A 92 8.32 16.54 17.29
CA GLU A 92 7.86 15.43 18.09
C GLU A 92 6.84 14.56 17.35
N SER A 93 5.84 15.19 16.72
CA SER A 93 4.83 14.44 16.00
C SER A 93 5.41 13.74 14.78
N LYS A 94 6.36 14.37 14.09
CA LYS A 94 7.05 13.73 12.97
C LYS A 94 7.83 12.50 13.42
N THR A 95 8.48 12.58 14.56
CA THR A 95 9.23 11.45 15.11
C THR A 95 8.29 10.30 15.46
N GLN A 96 7.14 10.59 16.06
CA GLN A 96 6.18 9.58 16.44
C GLN A 96 5.57 8.90 15.23
N VAL A 97 5.26 9.65 14.20
CA VAL A 97 4.74 9.08 12.96
C VAL A 97 5.79 8.22 12.28
N GLU A 98 7.05 8.67 12.28
CA GLU A 98 8.13 7.88 11.68
C GLU A 98 8.33 6.57 12.42
N LEU A 99 8.21 6.57 13.74
CA LEU A 99 8.28 5.34 14.52
C LEU A 99 7.14 4.40 14.15
N ALA A 100 5.91 4.91 14.05
CA ALA A 100 4.76 4.10 13.67
C ALA A 100 4.95 3.52 12.25
N ARG A 101 5.50 4.34 11.35
CA ARG A 101 5.76 3.93 9.99
C ARG A 101 6.77 2.80 9.93
N LEU A 102 7.84 2.91 10.70
CA LEU A 102 8.85 1.85 10.78
C LEU A 102 8.29 0.57 11.39
N GLN A 103 7.48 0.69 12.44
CA GLN A 103 6.84 -0.47 13.05
C GLN A 103 5.91 -1.18 12.08
N TYR A 104 5.27 -0.42 11.20
CA TYR A 104 4.42 -0.99 10.16
C TYR A 104 5.27 -1.66 9.07
N LEU A 105 6.32 -1.01 8.62
CA LEU A 105 7.11 -1.46 7.48
C LEU A 105 8.01 -2.65 7.78
N LEU A 106 8.69 -2.63 8.92
CA LEU A 106 9.73 -3.64 9.19
C LEU A 106 9.25 -5.08 9.04
N PRO A 107 8.11 -5.48 9.63
CA PRO A 107 7.66 -6.86 9.45
C PRO A 107 7.15 -7.15 8.03
N ARG A 108 6.88 -6.11 7.26
CA ARG A 108 6.31 -6.24 5.91
C ARG A 108 7.34 -6.11 4.80
N LEU A 109 8.59 -5.82 5.13
CA LEU A 109 9.62 -5.63 4.11
C LEU A 109 9.87 -6.90 3.32
N THR A 110 9.88 -6.75 2.01
CA THR A 110 10.30 -7.78 1.08
C THR A 110 11.51 -7.24 0.34
N HIS A 111 12.13 -8.10 -0.44
CA HIS A 111 13.22 -7.64 -1.30
C HIS A 111 12.74 -6.49 -2.21
N PHE A 112 11.52 -6.60 -2.72
CA PHE A 112 10.94 -5.57 -3.57
C PHE A 112 10.81 -4.24 -2.83
N TRP A 113 10.25 -4.27 -1.62
CA TRP A 113 10.11 -3.06 -0.82
C TRP A 113 11.45 -2.45 -0.46
N SER A 114 12.43 -3.27 -0.09
CA SER A 114 13.76 -2.78 0.24
C SER A 114 14.40 -2.07 -0.94
N HIS A 115 14.25 -2.65 -2.13
CA HIS A 115 14.78 -2.04 -3.34
C HIS A 115 14.07 -0.71 -3.64
N PHE A 116 12.76 -0.70 -3.52
CA PHE A 116 11.95 0.49 -3.75
C PHE A 116 12.34 1.63 -2.80
N GLU A 117 12.50 1.34 -1.53
CA GLU A 117 12.89 2.35 -0.54
C GLU A 117 14.29 2.90 -0.83
N ARG A 118 15.21 2.05 -1.24
CA ARG A 118 16.54 2.51 -1.60
C ARG A 118 16.52 3.42 -2.82
N GLN A 119 15.69 3.12 -3.79
CA GLN A 119 15.57 3.95 -4.98
C GLN A 119 14.99 5.33 -4.68
N ARG A 120 14.12 5.41 -3.69
CA ARG A 120 13.58 6.70 -3.28
C ARG A 120 14.64 7.58 -2.66
N GLY A 121 15.73 6.98 -2.14
CA GLY A 121 16.90 7.72 -1.70
C GLY A 121 16.58 8.80 -0.70
N GLY A 122 16.53 10.03 -1.10
CA GLY A 122 16.29 11.16 -0.25
C GLY A 122 14.92 11.25 0.40
N GLY A 123 14.09 10.24 0.20
CA GLY A 123 12.83 10.18 0.90
C GLY A 123 11.86 11.28 0.55
N THR A 124 11.77 11.62 -0.69
CA THR A 124 10.76 12.57 -1.12
C THR A 124 9.49 11.81 -1.44
N GLY A 125 8.38 12.31 -1.00
CA GLY A 125 7.10 11.72 -1.26
C GLY A 125 6.79 10.53 -0.37
N GLY A 126 5.60 10.06 -0.45
CA GLY A 126 5.12 8.98 0.37
C GLY A 126 5.45 7.61 -0.20
N LEU A 127 5.07 6.59 0.55
CA LEU A 127 5.23 5.21 0.10
C LEU A 127 4.31 4.84 -1.02
N ILE A 128 3.27 5.61 -1.22
CA ILE A 128 2.27 5.28 -2.22
C ILE A 128 2.84 5.56 -3.59
N ALA A 129 3.11 4.51 -4.31
CA ALA A 129 3.57 4.62 -5.68
C ALA A 129 2.36 4.51 -6.57
N THR A 130 1.69 5.60 -6.79
CA THR A 130 0.53 5.59 -7.63
C THR A 130 0.83 6.30 -8.89
N ASP A 131 0.25 5.87 -9.81
CA ASP A 131 0.24 6.41 -11.04
C ASP A 131 0.44 7.59 -11.40
#